data_5aa27c010bed42185d22a5efcfa7f5f3
#
_entry.id   5aa27c010bed42185d22a5efcfa7f5f3
#
_cell.length_a   1.000
_cell.length_b   1.000
_cell.length_c   1.000
_cell.angle_alpha   90.00
_cell.angle_beta   90.00
_cell.angle_gamma   90.00
#
_symmetry.space_group_name_H-M   'P 1'
#
loop_
_entity.id
_entity.type
_entity.pdbx_description
1 polymer ?
#
loop_
_entity_poly.entity_id
_entity_poly.type
_entity_poly.pdbx_seq_one_letter_code
_entity_poly.pdbx_strand_id
1 'polypeptide(L)'
;MKKWLLPLTLAAGVFSLAACNGSDNSEVIVESDAGTITKDELYEEMKAQVGESALQQLLYRQVLAEKYEVTDEEVDEEVNKMKEQYGDNFELVLQQNQLKDEEALKELLKDQLLIEKAALKDVKVTEDEVKKKYEEYKPEIRASHILVEDEDTAKEVKAKVDAGEDFAKLAEEYSTDPGSAANGGDLDFFGQGQMVPEFEEAAYALDVNEVSEPVQSQHGWHIIKVTEKKEKESFEKMRDELEYELKVSKIDAATLQESLQKELKDANVDIKDKDLQGIVQTEAKSETK
;
A
#
# COMPACT_ATOMS: atom_id res chain seq x y z
N MET A 1 -40.05 -14.04 -18.02
CA MET A 1 -38.82 -13.27 -17.87
C MET A 1 -38.20 -13.07 -19.24
N LYS A 2 -38.45 -11.90 -19.83
CA LYS A 2 -38.14 -11.59 -21.23
C LYS A 2 -36.70 -11.14 -21.36
N LYS A 3 -35.90 -11.91 -22.11
CA LYS A 3 -34.57 -11.53 -22.56
C LYS A 3 -34.72 -10.49 -23.68
N TRP A 4 -34.24 -9.27 -23.46
CA TRP A 4 -34.11 -8.25 -24.47
C TRP A 4 -32.73 -8.38 -25.13
N LEU A 5 -32.73 -8.98 -26.31
CA LEU A 5 -31.62 -8.92 -27.25
C LEU A 5 -31.83 -7.68 -28.12
N LEU A 6 -30.95 -6.68 -27.95
CA LEU A 6 -30.83 -5.57 -28.90
C LEU A 6 -30.08 -6.08 -30.15
N PRO A 7 -30.62 -5.89 -31.36
CA PRO A 7 -29.90 -6.21 -32.56
C PRO A 7 -28.83 -5.13 -32.82
N LEU A 8 -27.57 -5.55 -32.79
CA LEU A 8 -26.46 -4.74 -33.29
C LEU A 8 -26.57 -4.70 -34.82
N THR A 9 -27.13 -3.64 -35.39
CA THR A 9 -27.09 -3.39 -36.82
C THR A 9 -25.68 -2.91 -37.20
N LEU A 10 -24.87 -3.80 -37.73
CA LEU A 10 -23.64 -3.43 -38.42
C LEU A 10 -24.05 -2.68 -39.72
N ALA A 11 -23.92 -1.36 -39.68
CA ALA A 11 -23.92 -0.56 -40.89
C ALA A 11 -22.54 -0.75 -41.58
N ALA A 12 -22.52 -1.60 -42.57
CA ALA A 12 -21.38 -1.72 -43.50
C ALA A 12 -21.29 -0.42 -44.33
N GLY A 13 -20.60 0.59 -43.75
CA GLY A 13 -20.17 1.75 -44.49
C GLY A 13 -18.93 1.39 -45.31
N VAL A 14 -19.09 1.25 -46.57
CA VAL A 14 -17.98 1.18 -47.53
C VAL A 14 -17.30 2.55 -47.54
N PHE A 15 -16.28 2.73 -46.73
CA PHE A 15 -15.37 3.87 -46.88
C PHE A 15 -14.42 3.57 -48.02
N SER A 16 -14.67 4.22 -49.14
CA SER A 16 -13.70 4.33 -50.23
C SER A 16 -12.45 5.00 -49.70
N LEU A 17 -11.36 4.23 -49.62
CA LEU A 17 -10.02 4.72 -49.36
C LEU A 17 -9.62 5.66 -50.50
N ALA A 18 -9.79 6.97 -50.28
CA ALA A 18 -9.06 7.96 -51.02
C ALA A 18 -7.60 7.88 -50.55
N ALA A 19 -6.74 7.31 -51.38
CA ALA A 19 -5.31 7.33 -51.17
C ALA A 19 -4.84 8.80 -51.16
N CYS A 20 -4.75 9.40 -49.98
CA CYS A 20 -3.94 10.58 -49.77
C CYS A 20 -2.49 10.13 -49.67
N ASN A 21 -1.73 10.42 -50.70
CA ASN A 21 -0.29 10.26 -50.82
C ASN A 21 0.43 11.19 -49.84
N GLY A 22 0.49 10.80 -48.56
CA GLY A 22 1.41 11.31 -47.56
C GLY A 22 2.40 10.18 -47.31
N SER A 23 3.68 10.49 -47.32
CA SER A 23 4.78 9.55 -47.03
C SER A 23 4.72 9.10 -45.56
N ASP A 24 3.74 8.28 -45.26
CA ASP A 24 3.61 7.64 -43.96
C ASP A 24 4.55 6.44 -43.96
N ASN A 25 5.77 6.66 -43.44
CA ASN A 25 6.82 5.67 -43.34
C ASN A 25 6.73 4.96 -41.98
N SER A 26 5.52 4.93 -41.38
CA SER A 26 5.29 4.27 -40.11
C SER A 26 5.38 2.75 -40.27
N GLU A 27 6.11 2.13 -39.36
CA GLU A 27 6.32 0.68 -39.31
C GLU A 27 4.97 -0.04 -39.15
N VAL A 28 4.69 -1.00 -40.03
CA VAL A 28 3.51 -1.87 -39.95
C VAL A 28 3.78 -2.93 -38.86
N ILE A 29 2.94 -2.97 -37.84
CA ILE A 29 3.04 -3.93 -36.73
C ILE A 29 2.06 -5.09 -36.84
N VAL A 30 0.96 -4.92 -37.58
CA VAL A 30 -0.02 -5.98 -37.87
C VAL A 30 -0.46 -5.89 -39.32
N GLU A 31 -0.50 -7.03 -40.01
CA GLU A 31 -1.16 -7.23 -41.30
C GLU A 31 -2.26 -8.26 -41.18
N SER A 32 -3.44 -7.99 -41.74
CA SER A 32 -4.57 -8.91 -41.79
C SER A 32 -5.39 -8.70 -43.08
N ASP A 33 -6.31 -9.60 -43.36
CA ASP A 33 -7.26 -9.45 -44.49
C ASP A 33 -8.20 -8.23 -44.29
N ALA A 34 -8.32 -7.71 -43.08
CA ALA A 34 -9.11 -6.52 -42.77
C ALA A 34 -8.33 -5.19 -42.89
N GLY A 35 -7.01 -5.24 -43.09
CA GLY A 35 -6.13 -4.10 -43.20
C GLY A 35 -4.87 -4.22 -42.34
N THR A 36 -4.11 -3.13 -42.28
CA THR A 36 -2.87 -3.00 -41.53
C THR A 36 -3.08 -2.13 -40.27
N ILE A 37 -2.28 -2.35 -39.24
CA ILE A 37 -2.13 -1.44 -38.11
C ILE A 37 -0.67 -1.00 -38.09
N THR A 38 -0.47 0.30 -38.02
CA THR A 38 0.85 0.91 -37.97
C THR A 38 1.25 1.28 -36.52
N LYS A 39 2.54 1.53 -36.36
CA LYS A 39 3.08 1.99 -35.06
C LYS A 39 2.50 3.35 -34.66
N ASP A 40 2.29 4.24 -35.60
CA ASP A 40 1.72 5.56 -35.32
C ASP A 40 0.26 5.46 -34.94
N GLU A 41 -0.54 4.60 -35.60
CA GLU A 41 -1.93 4.35 -35.16
C GLU A 41 -2.00 3.79 -33.73
N LEU A 42 -1.14 2.83 -33.39
CA LEU A 42 -1.07 2.30 -32.03
C LEU A 42 -0.61 3.38 -31.05
N TYR A 43 0.39 4.20 -31.40
CA TYR A 43 0.88 5.28 -30.55
C TYR A 43 -0.20 6.32 -30.28
N GLU A 44 -0.92 6.79 -31.26
CA GLU A 44 -1.99 7.78 -31.09
C GLU A 44 -3.13 7.23 -30.22
N GLU A 45 -3.50 5.95 -30.37
CA GLU A 45 -4.51 5.30 -29.56
C GLU A 45 -4.03 5.20 -28.09
N MET A 46 -2.78 4.76 -27.85
CA MET A 46 -2.20 4.70 -26.51
C MET A 46 -2.05 6.09 -25.89
N LYS A 47 -1.65 7.08 -26.69
CA LYS A 47 -1.52 8.47 -26.26
C LYS A 47 -2.87 9.03 -25.81
N ALA A 48 -3.94 8.74 -26.54
CA ALA A 48 -5.28 9.19 -26.17
C ALA A 48 -5.79 8.54 -24.86
N GLN A 49 -5.43 7.28 -24.60
CA GLN A 49 -5.90 6.55 -23.43
C GLN A 49 -5.05 6.77 -22.17
N VAL A 50 -3.72 6.72 -22.31
CA VAL A 50 -2.79 6.71 -21.17
C VAL A 50 -1.62 7.69 -21.31
N GLY A 51 -1.60 8.51 -22.37
CA GLY A 51 -0.43 9.34 -22.69
C GLY A 51 -0.04 10.32 -21.59
N GLU A 52 -1.01 10.96 -20.95
CA GLU A 52 -0.73 11.90 -19.85
C GLU A 52 -0.10 11.19 -18.64
N SER A 53 -0.66 10.08 -18.20
CA SER A 53 -0.13 9.35 -17.06
C SER A 53 1.23 8.71 -17.36
N ALA A 54 1.40 8.16 -18.57
CA ALA A 54 2.67 7.58 -18.99
C ALA A 54 3.79 8.64 -19.08
N LEU A 55 3.49 9.81 -19.68
CA LEU A 55 4.45 10.90 -19.76
C LEU A 55 4.80 11.45 -18.36
N GLN A 56 3.81 11.61 -17.49
CA GLN A 56 4.03 12.06 -16.12
C GLN A 56 4.98 11.12 -15.38
N GLN A 57 4.75 9.81 -15.48
CA GLN A 57 5.61 8.80 -14.84
C GLN A 57 7.05 8.86 -15.40
N LEU A 58 7.21 8.96 -16.73
CA LEU A 58 8.51 9.10 -17.36
C LEU A 58 9.24 10.38 -16.92
N LEU A 59 8.52 11.50 -16.80
CA LEU A 59 9.07 12.77 -16.34
C LEU A 59 9.54 12.67 -14.89
N TYR A 60 8.73 12.11 -14.00
CA TYR A 60 9.15 11.92 -12.60
C TYR A 60 10.38 11.03 -12.54
N ARG A 61 10.37 9.87 -13.20
CA ARG A 61 11.55 8.99 -13.24
C ARG A 61 12.80 9.74 -13.69
N GLN A 62 12.73 10.46 -14.80
CA GLN A 62 13.87 11.16 -15.38
C GLN A 62 14.35 12.32 -14.48
N VAL A 63 13.44 13.19 -14.04
CA VAL A 63 13.78 14.38 -13.26
C VAL A 63 14.25 14.01 -11.85
N LEU A 64 13.60 13.04 -11.22
CA LEU A 64 13.95 12.66 -9.87
C LEU A 64 15.24 11.83 -9.81
N ALA A 65 15.47 10.93 -10.79
CA ALA A 65 16.72 10.15 -10.84
C ALA A 65 17.98 11.02 -11.05
N GLU A 66 17.84 12.24 -11.59
CA GLU A 66 18.96 13.19 -11.71
C GLU A 66 19.32 13.82 -10.34
N LYS A 67 18.35 13.92 -9.43
CA LYS A 67 18.48 14.62 -8.14
C LYS A 67 18.62 13.70 -6.95
N TYR A 68 18.02 12.52 -7.02
CA TYR A 68 17.93 11.56 -5.93
C TYR A 68 18.55 10.24 -6.35
N GLU A 69 19.46 9.76 -5.54
CA GLU A 69 20.03 8.43 -5.72
C GLU A 69 19.14 7.40 -5.02
N VAL A 70 18.78 6.34 -5.74
CA VAL A 70 18.15 5.12 -5.20
C VAL A 70 19.06 3.98 -5.55
N THR A 71 19.64 3.35 -4.53
CA THR A 71 20.57 2.24 -4.70
C THR A 71 19.85 0.91 -4.93
N ASP A 72 20.53 -0.05 -5.54
CA ASP A 72 19.97 -1.40 -5.71
C ASP A 72 19.74 -2.07 -4.34
N GLU A 73 20.54 -1.72 -3.32
CA GLU A 73 20.38 -2.21 -1.94
C GLU A 73 19.06 -1.75 -1.32
N GLU A 74 18.70 -0.47 -1.48
CA GLU A 74 17.41 0.06 -1.00
C GLU A 74 16.23 -0.66 -1.68
N VAL A 75 16.33 -0.92 -2.98
CA VAL A 75 15.30 -1.64 -3.74
C VAL A 75 15.21 -3.10 -3.28
N ASP A 76 16.34 -3.76 -3.11
CA ASP A 76 16.40 -5.16 -2.67
C ASP A 76 15.86 -5.32 -1.23
N GLU A 77 16.07 -4.34 -0.35
CA GLU A 77 15.47 -4.32 0.98
C GLU A 77 13.94 -4.30 0.92
N GLU A 78 13.34 -3.46 0.07
CA GLU A 78 11.88 -3.41 -0.09
C GLU A 78 11.33 -4.72 -0.69
N VAL A 79 12.01 -5.30 -1.68
CA VAL A 79 11.64 -6.61 -2.23
C VAL A 79 11.68 -7.69 -1.14
N ASN A 80 12.73 -7.70 -0.30
CA ASN A 80 12.87 -8.67 0.77
C ASN A 80 11.78 -8.52 1.84
N LYS A 81 11.43 -7.29 2.24
CA LYS A 81 10.30 -7.01 3.13
C LYS A 81 8.98 -7.58 2.57
N MET A 82 8.74 -7.39 1.27
CA MET A 82 7.55 -7.96 0.61
C MET A 82 7.60 -9.50 0.60
N LYS A 83 8.76 -10.11 0.33
CA LYS A 83 8.92 -11.58 0.37
C LYS A 83 8.68 -12.14 1.77
N GLU A 84 9.16 -11.47 2.81
CA GLU A 84 8.91 -11.85 4.20
C GLU A 84 7.43 -11.72 4.55
N GLN A 85 6.79 -10.64 4.13
CA GLN A 85 5.37 -10.38 4.41
C GLN A 85 4.44 -11.38 3.71
N TYR A 86 4.70 -11.71 2.45
CA TYR A 86 3.81 -12.53 1.65
C TYR A 86 4.23 -14.01 1.53
N GLY A 87 5.47 -14.34 1.89
CA GLY A 87 5.98 -15.71 1.87
C GLY A 87 5.70 -16.40 0.53
N ASP A 88 5.09 -17.58 0.59
CA ASP A 88 4.74 -18.39 -0.60
C ASP A 88 3.74 -17.71 -1.56
N ASN A 89 3.06 -16.65 -1.09
CA ASN A 89 2.11 -15.90 -1.92
C ASN A 89 2.75 -14.75 -2.71
N PHE A 90 4.06 -14.53 -2.61
CA PHE A 90 4.75 -13.42 -3.27
C PHE A 90 4.52 -13.40 -4.80
N GLU A 91 4.63 -14.55 -5.46
CA GLU A 91 4.37 -14.69 -6.90
C GLU A 91 2.92 -14.34 -7.27
N LEU A 92 1.96 -14.69 -6.41
CA LEU A 92 0.55 -14.32 -6.61
C LEU A 92 0.36 -12.81 -6.51
N VAL A 93 1.08 -12.15 -5.60
CA VAL A 93 1.07 -10.68 -5.47
C VAL A 93 1.61 -10.01 -6.74
N LEU A 94 2.70 -10.52 -7.34
CA LEU A 94 3.20 -10.03 -8.62
C LEU A 94 2.13 -10.14 -9.71
N GLN A 95 1.49 -11.29 -9.85
CA GLN A 95 0.43 -11.53 -10.84
C GLN A 95 -0.78 -10.61 -10.65
N GLN A 96 -1.25 -10.43 -9.41
CA GLN A 96 -2.39 -9.55 -9.11
C GLN A 96 -2.09 -8.08 -9.46
N ASN A 97 -0.85 -7.66 -9.33
CA ASN A 97 -0.39 -6.32 -9.72
C ASN A 97 0.06 -6.23 -11.18
N GLN A 98 -0.20 -7.28 -11.98
CA GLN A 98 0.16 -7.35 -13.41
C GLN A 98 1.67 -7.16 -13.66
N LEU A 99 2.49 -7.49 -12.68
CA LEU A 99 3.94 -7.48 -12.80
C LEU A 99 4.42 -8.82 -13.39
N LYS A 100 5.26 -8.73 -14.40
CA LYS A 100 5.74 -9.89 -15.16
C LYS A 100 6.67 -10.77 -14.30
N ASP A 101 7.53 -10.13 -13.53
CA ASP A 101 8.60 -10.75 -12.75
C ASP A 101 9.07 -9.79 -11.65
N GLU A 102 10.01 -10.25 -10.82
CA GLU A 102 10.64 -9.46 -9.77
C GLU A 102 11.39 -8.24 -10.30
N GLU A 103 11.95 -8.30 -11.51
CA GLU A 103 12.64 -7.17 -12.11
C GLU A 103 11.67 -6.01 -12.40
N ALA A 104 10.46 -6.34 -12.89
CA ALA A 104 9.40 -5.34 -13.06
C ALA A 104 8.96 -4.73 -11.71
N LEU A 105 8.96 -5.50 -10.62
CA LEU A 105 8.73 -4.99 -9.28
C LEU A 105 9.86 -4.04 -8.85
N LYS A 106 11.12 -4.40 -9.07
CA LYS A 106 12.27 -3.55 -8.72
C LYS A 106 12.23 -2.20 -9.42
N GLU A 107 11.89 -2.18 -10.71
CA GLU A 107 11.69 -0.93 -11.46
C GLU A 107 10.58 -0.07 -10.86
N LEU A 108 9.45 -0.68 -10.50
CA LEU A 108 8.34 0.01 -9.86
C LEU A 108 8.75 0.59 -8.48
N LEU A 109 9.42 -0.20 -7.65
CA LEU A 109 9.91 0.21 -6.34
C LEU A 109 10.94 1.34 -6.46
N LYS A 110 11.82 1.29 -7.45
CA LYS A 110 12.78 2.36 -7.72
C LYS A 110 12.08 3.69 -8.02
N ASP A 111 11.05 3.66 -8.86
CA ASP A 111 10.23 4.85 -9.14
C ASP A 111 9.53 5.37 -7.87
N GLN A 112 8.98 4.48 -7.05
CA GLN A 112 8.32 4.84 -5.79
C GLN A 112 9.31 5.46 -4.79
N LEU A 113 10.49 4.90 -4.62
CA LEU A 113 11.54 5.43 -3.75
C LEU A 113 12.04 6.80 -4.22
N LEU A 114 12.14 7.05 -5.53
CA LEU A 114 12.46 8.36 -6.06
C LEU A 114 11.39 9.41 -5.69
N ILE A 115 10.12 9.05 -5.85
CA ILE A 115 8.98 9.91 -5.49
C ILE A 115 8.99 10.18 -3.99
N GLU A 116 9.22 9.17 -3.17
CA GLU A 116 9.29 9.29 -1.72
C GLU A 116 10.41 10.22 -1.28
N LYS A 117 11.64 10.03 -1.80
CA LYS A 117 12.78 10.92 -1.48
C LYS A 117 12.48 12.38 -1.84
N ALA A 118 11.81 12.62 -2.97
CA ALA A 118 11.38 13.96 -3.37
C ALA A 118 10.33 14.54 -2.41
N ALA A 119 9.36 13.73 -2.00
CA ALA A 119 8.30 14.14 -1.09
C ALA A 119 8.83 14.46 0.32
N LEU A 120 9.78 13.65 0.82
CA LEU A 120 10.34 13.79 2.16
C LEU A 120 11.36 14.94 2.30
N LYS A 121 11.93 15.41 1.19
CA LYS A 121 13.04 16.38 1.18
C LYS A 121 12.80 17.63 2.02
N ASP A 122 11.63 18.24 1.87
CA ASP A 122 11.29 19.50 2.52
C ASP A 122 10.49 19.31 3.82
N VAL A 123 10.18 18.04 4.19
CA VAL A 123 9.45 17.71 5.42
C VAL A 123 10.37 17.81 6.63
N LYS A 124 10.01 18.70 7.56
CA LYS A 124 10.78 18.92 8.77
C LYS A 124 10.15 18.23 9.96
N VAL A 125 10.98 17.51 10.69
CA VAL A 125 10.67 16.91 11.98
C VAL A 125 11.69 17.41 12.98
N THR A 126 11.20 17.81 14.15
CA THR A 126 12.07 18.27 15.24
C THR A 126 12.50 17.12 16.14
N GLU A 127 13.64 17.27 16.78
CA GLU A 127 14.13 16.28 17.76
C GLU A 127 13.12 16.03 18.90
N ASP A 128 12.36 17.05 19.29
CA ASP A 128 11.33 16.92 20.34
C ASP A 128 10.15 16.09 19.86
N GLU A 129 9.76 16.19 18.57
CA GLU A 129 8.73 15.32 18.00
C GLU A 129 9.19 13.87 17.95
N VAL A 130 10.45 13.60 17.60
CA VAL A 130 11.01 12.24 17.57
C VAL A 130 11.07 11.66 18.98
N LYS A 131 11.53 12.45 19.97
CA LYS A 131 11.54 12.01 21.38
C LYS A 131 10.16 11.71 21.90
N LYS A 132 9.18 12.56 21.61
CA LYS A 132 7.79 12.34 21.98
C LYS A 132 7.26 11.03 21.37
N LYS A 133 7.50 10.81 20.07
CA LYS A 133 7.09 9.57 19.41
C LYS A 133 7.78 8.36 20.02
N TYR A 134 9.07 8.47 20.37
CA TYR A 134 9.77 7.43 21.09
C TYR A 134 9.14 7.15 22.46
N GLU A 135 8.78 8.17 23.24
CA GLU A 135 8.13 7.98 24.55
C GLU A 135 6.79 7.22 24.42
N GLU A 136 6.01 7.56 23.39
CA GLU A 136 4.71 6.96 23.09
C GLU A 136 4.80 5.56 22.43
N TYR A 137 5.97 5.22 21.86
CA TYR A 137 6.18 3.93 21.21
C TYR A 137 6.11 2.77 22.22
N LYS A 138 5.29 1.79 21.88
CA LYS A 138 5.17 0.53 22.61
C LYS A 138 5.70 -0.60 21.70
N PRO A 139 6.68 -1.40 22.19
CA PRO A 139 7.17 -2.55 21.44
C PRO A 139 6.07 -3.56 21.16
N GLU A 140 6.27 -4.38 20.13
CA GLU A 140 5.37 -5.48 19.85
C GLU A 140 5.26 -6.45 21.03
N ILE A 141 4.07 -6.96 21.20
CA ILE A 141 3.75 -7.99 22.19
C ILE A 141 3.12 -9.20 21.49
N ARG A 142 3.34 -10.39 22.04
CA ARG A 142 2.66 -11.61 21.64
C ARG A 142 1.59 -11.92 22.65
N ALA A 143 0.39 -12.20 22.17
CA ALA A 143 -0.71 -12.58 23.03
C ALA A 143 -1.51 -13.73 22.45
N SER A 144 -2.18 -14.47 23.35
CA SER A 144 -3.25 -15.39 22.99
C SER A 144 -4.58 -14.81 23.45
N HIS A 145 -5.67 -15.12 22.75
CA HIS A 145 -7.01 -14.73 23.20
C HIS A 145 -8.05 -15.84 23.06
N ILE A 146 -9.13 -15.68 23.81
CA ILE A 146 -10.35 -16.46 23.67
C ILE A 146 -11.48 -15.46 23.39
N LEU A 147 -12.08 -15.54 22.22
CA LEU A 147 -13.20 -14.69 21.81
C LEU A 147 -14.52 -15.46 22.01
N VAL A 148 -15.47 -14.86 22.70
CA VAL A 148 -16.81 -15.41 22.90
C VAL A 148 -17.89 -14.36 22.64
N GLU A 149 -19.13 -14.81 22.41
CA GLU A 149 -20.21 -13.91 22.02
C GLU A 149 -20.78 -13.06 23.16
N ASP A 150 -20.81 -13.60 24.38
CA ASP A 150 -21.47 -12.97 25.53
C ASP A 150 -20.58 -12.91 26.79
N GLU A 151 -20.92 -11.97 27.66
CA GLU A 151 -20.19 -11.68 28.89
C GLU A 151 -20.21 -12.84 29.90
N ASP A 152 -21.32 -13.56 29.97
CA ASP A 152 -21.48 -14.66 30.96
C ASP A 152 -20.54 -15.81 30.60
N THR A 153 -20.46 -16.17 29.30
CA THR A 153 -19.48 -17.15 28.80
C THR A 153 -18.04 -16.67 29.03
N ALA A 154 -17.76 -15.36 28.82
CA ALA A 154 -16.44 -14.82 29.07
C ALA A 154 -16.02 -14.93 30.52
N LYS A 155 -16.94 -14.65 31.47
CA LYS A 155 -16.70 -14.81 32.92
C LYS A 155 -16.49 -16.27 33.30
N GLU A 156 -17.25 -17.21 32.69
CA GLU A 156 -17.05 -18.64 32.90
C GLU A 156 -15.66 -19.08 32.47
N VAL A 157 -15.25 -18.69 31.26
CA VAL A 157 -13.91 -19.00 30.71
C VAL A 157 -12.82 -18.40 31.60
N LYS A 158 -12.96 -17.11 32.00
CA LYS A 158 -12.02 -16.47 32.92
C LYS A 158 -11.88 -17.24 34.22
N ALA A 159 -13.00 -17.66 34.82
CA ALA A 159 -12.96 -18.43 36.07
C ALA A 159 -12.23 -19.78 35.91
N LYS A 160 -12.36 -20.45 34.75
CA LYS A 160 -11.62 -21.69 34.45
C LYS A 160 -10.12 -21.42 34.28
N VAL A 161 -9.74 -20.33 33.60
CA VAL A 161 -8.34 -19.90 33.50
C VAL A 161 -7.77 -19.63 34.88
N ASP A 162 -8.50 -18.91 35.74
CA ASP A 162 -8.08 -18.60 37.12
C ASP A 162 -7.98 -19.83 38.01
N ALA A 163 -8.77 -20.87 37.71
CA ALA A 163 -8.67 -22.17 38.38
C ALA A 163 -7.47 -23.00 37.89
N GLY A 164 -6.71 -22.51 36.92
CA GLY A 164 -5.51 -23.15 36.38
C GLY A 164 -5.73 -24.09 35.22
N GLU A 165 -6.91 -24.04 34.56
CA GLU A 165 -7.14 -24.78 33.32
C GLU A 165 -6.25 -24.23 32.19
N ASP A 166 -5.90 -25.10 31.26
CA ASP A 166 -5.00 -24.75 30.15
C ASP A 166 -5.64 -23.76 29.18
N PHE A 167 -5.04 -22.59 29.02
CA PHE A 167 -5.57 -21.51 28.19
C PHE A 167 -5.77 -21.94 26.73
N ALA A 168 -4.80 -22.69 26.18
CA ALA A 168 -4.86 -23.11 24.78
C ALA A 168 -6.04 -24.07 24.54
N LYS A 169 -6.29 -25.00 25.48
CA LYS A 169 -7.44 -25.92 25.38
C LYS A 169 -8.76 -25.17 25.51
N LEU A 170 -8.82 -24.16 26.40
CA LEU A 170 -10.01 -23.32 26.51
C LEU A 170 -10.23 -22.49 25.25
N ALA A 171 -9.17 -22.03 24.59
CA ALA A 171 -9.27 -21.35 23.31
C ALA A 171 -9.83 -22.28 22.21
N GLU A 172 -9.33 -23.51 22.12
CA GLU A 172 -9.85 -24.52 21.18
C GLU A 172 -11.32 -24.86 21.44
N GLU A 173 -11.76 -24.88 22.70
CA GLU A 173 -13.11 -25.29 23.11
C GLU A 173 -14.14 -24.13 23.00
N TYR A 174 -13.76 -22.91 23.38
CA TYR A 174 -14.70 -21.79 23.55
C TYR A 174 -14.55 -20.69 22.53
N SER A 175 -13.37 -20.52 21.92
CA SER A 175 -13.14 -19.36 21.06
C SER A 175 -13.90 -19.47 19.77
N THR A 176 -14.61 -18.39 19.43
CA THR A 176 -15.29 -18.21 18.15
C THR A 176 -14.39 -17.59 17.08
N ASP A 177 -13.13 -17.27 17.40
CA ASP A 177 -12.17 -16.74 16.42
C ASP A 177 -11.58 -17.88 15.55
N PRO A 178 -11.96 -17.96 14.26
CA PRO A 178 -11.48 -19.03 13.39
C PRO A 178 -9.99 -18.92 13.05
N GLY A 179 -9.38 -17.74 13.26
CA GLY A 179 -7.98 -17.49 12.93
C GLY A 179 -7.00 -18.05 13.94
N SER A 180 -7.37 -18.03 15.22
CA SER A 180 -6.46 -18.39 16.31
C SER A 180 -6.92 -19.56 17.17
N ALA A 181 -8.22 -19.86 17.22
CA ALA A 181 -8.76 -20.88 18.13
C ALA A 181 -8.03 -22.23 18.05
N ALA A 182 -7.80 -22.75 16.83
CA ALA A 182 -7.13 -24.02 16.59
C ALA A 182 -5.64 -24.03 16.98
N ASN A 183 -5.04 -22.83 17.16
CA ASN A 183 -3.66 -22.62 17.60
C ASN A 183 -3.60 -22.19 19.06
N GLY A 184 -4.60 -22.54 19.89
CA GLY A 184 -4.64 -22.16 21.30
C GLY A 184 -4.86 -20.68 21.55
N GLY A 185 -5.46 -19.97 20.59
CA GLY A 185 -5.74 -18.54 20.64
C GLY A 185 -4.56 -17.64 20.30
N ASP A 186 -3.41 -18.16 19.86
CA ASP A 186 -2.19 -17.39 19.57
C ASP A 186 -2.39 -16.45 18.38
N LEU A 187 -2.11 -15.17 18.61
CA LEU A 187 -2.23 -14.07 17.62
C LEU A 187 -0.88 -13.66 17.05
N ASP A 188 0.21 -14.37 17.43
CA ASP A 188 1.57 -13.98 17.14
C ASP A 188 1.92 -12.57 17.69
N PHE A 189 3.04 -11.98 17.23
CA PHE A 189 3.43 -10.62 17.60
C PHE A 189 2.59 -9.58 16.87
N PHE A 190 2.15 -8.57 17.60
CA PHE A 190 1.47 -7.41 17.03
C PHE A 190 1.95 -6.11 17.70
N GLY A 191 1.94 -5.04 16.93
CA GLY A 191 2.28 -3.69 17.35
C GLY A 191 1.04 -2.79 17.54
N GLN A 192 1.30 -1.53 17.88
CA GLN A 192 0.26 -0.52 18.04
C GLN A 192 -0.55 -0.32 16.76
N GLY A 193 -1.88 -0.23 16.89
CA GLY A 193 -2.81 0.03 15.80
C GLY A 193 -3.17 -1.19 14.95
N GLN A 194 -2.67 -2.38 15.29
CA GLN A 194 -2.99 -3.62 14.57
C GLN A 194 -4.21 -4.34 15.12
N MET A 195 -4.59 -4.05 16.34
CA MET A 195 -5.77 -4.63 16.99
C MET A 195 -6.84 -3.57 17.24
N VAL A 196 -8.07 -4.02 17.54
CA VAL A 196 -9.12 -3.07 17.94
C VAL A 196 -8.72 -2.37 19.25
N PRO A 197 -9.07 -1.07 19.41
CA PRO A 197 -8.54 -0.26 20.51
C PRO A 197 -8.72 -0.86 21.89
N GLU A 198 -9.89 -1.43 22.18
CA GLU A 198 -10.23 -2.00 23.49
C GLU A 198 -9.36 -3.21 23.82
N PHE A 199 -9.09 -4.05 22.80
CA PHE A 199 -8.20 -5.19 22.93
C PHE A 199 -6.76 -4.74 23.16
N GLU A 200 -6.29 -3.81 22.35
CA GLU A 200 -4.92 -3.30 22.39
C GLU A 200 -4.62 -2.64 23.74
N GLU A 201 -5.51 -1.77 24.24
CA GLU A 201 -5.36 -1.12 25.53
C GLU A 201 -5.23 -2.15 26.66
N ALA A 202 -6.10 -3.15 26.67
CA ALA A 202 -6.06 -4.21 27.67
C ALA A 202 -4.78 -5.05 27.58
N ALA A 203 -4.39 -5.47 26.35
CA ALA A 203 -3.21 -6.31 26.15
C ALA A 203 -1.91 -5.60 26.59
N TYR A 204 -1.74 -4.32 26.24
CA TYR A 204 -0.55 -3.56 26.66
C TYR A 204 -0.49 -3.26 28.16
N ALA A 205 -1.62 -3.31 28.86
CA ALA A 205 -1.67 -3.12 30.31
C ALA A 205 -1.25 -4.35 31.10
N LEU A 206 -1.31 -5.55 30.52
CA LEU A 206 -0.97 -6.83 31.17
C LEU A 206 0.54 -7.04 31.26
N ASP A 207 0.97 -7.74 32.30
CA ASP A 207 2.31 -8.30 32.36
C ASP A 207 2.41 -9.62 31.58
N VAL A 208 3.65 -10.10 31.35
CA VAL A 208 3.88 -11.40 30.67
C VAL A 208 3.29 -12.53 31.53
N ASN A 209 2.49 -13.39 30.92
CA ASN A 209 1.68 -14.45 31.50
C ASN A 209 0.47 -13.99 32.33
N GLU A 210 0.19 -12.70 32.38
CA GLU A 210 -1.03 -12.19 32.97
C GLU A 210 -2.22 -12.37 32.02
N VAL A 211 -3.43 -12.57 32.62
CA VAL A 211 -4.69 -12.76 31.90
C VAL A 211 -5.65 -11.63 32.26
N SER A 212 -6.23 -11.00 31.22
CA SER A 212 -7.18 -9.90 31.38
C SER A 212 -8.46 -10.34 32.11
N GLU A 213 -9.19 -9.37 32.66
CA GLU A 213 -10.64 -9.49 32.81
C GLU A 213 -11.30 -9.56 31.44
N PRO A 214 -12.59 -10.00 31.33
CA PRO A 214 -13.31 -9.95 30.07
C PRO A 214 -13.33 -8.55 29.44
N VAL A 215 -12.84 -8.41 28.20
CA VAL A 215 -12.75 -7.16 27.46
C VAL A 215 -13.77 -7.15 26.33
N GLN A 216 -14.67 -6.18 26.32
CA GLN A 216 -15.68 -6.05 25.27
C GLN A 216 -15.14 -5.31 24.05
N SER A 217 -15.43 -5.83 22.85
CA SER A 217 -15.18 -5.15 21.58
C SER A 217 -16.39 -5.29 20.65
N GLN A 218 -16.30 -4.74 19.45
CA GLN A 218 -17.33 -4.96 18.40
C GLN A 218 -17.44 -6.43 17.94
N HIS A 219 -16.46 -7.27 18.22
CA HIS A 219 -16.43 -8.69 17.82
C HIS A 219 -16.98 -9.64 18.90
N GLY A 220 -17.19 -9.15 20.12
CA GLY A 220 -17.61 -9.93 21.25
C GLY A 220 -16.77 -9.63 22.50
N TRP A 221 -16.56 -10.66 23.31
CA TRP A 221 -15.80 -10.57 24.57
C TRP A 221 -14.51 -11.36 24.47
N HIS A 222 -13.41 -10.75 24.84
CA HIS A 222 -12.06 -11.32 24.79
C HIS A 222 -11.54 -11.61 26.19
N ILE A 223 -10.93 -12.78 26.37
CA ILE A 223 -10.00 -13.08 27.46
C ILE A 223 -8.61 -13.08 26.84
N ILE A 224 -7.73 -12.20 27.30
CA ILE A 224 -6.42 -11.94 26.68
C ILE A 224 -5.32 -12.42 27.62
N LYS A 225 -4.32 -13.12 27.10
CA LYS A 225 -3.12 -13.51 27.82
C LYS A 225 -1.89 -13.06 27.05
N VAL A 226 -1.10 -12.16 27.62
CA VAL A 226 0.20 -11.77 27.03
C VAL A 226 1.20 -12.87 27.30
N THR A 227 1.85 -13.37 26.26
CA THR A 227 2.83 -14.47 26.36
C THR A 227 4.26 -13.97 26.25
N GLU A 228 4.50 -12.88 25.50
CA GLU A 228 5.81 -12.30 25.30
C GLU A 228 5.71 -10.78 25.04
N LYS A 229 6.75 -10.04 25.40
CA LYS A 229 6.92 -8.61 25.09
C LYS A 229 8.32 -8.40 24.53
N LYS A 230 8.43 -7.77 23.35
CA LYS A 230 9.74 -7.31 22.87
C LYS A 230 10.26 -6.18 23.75
N GLU A 231 11.57 -6.12 23.92
CA GLU A 231 12.19 -5.01 24.63
C GLU A 231 12.20 -3.75 23.74
N LYS A 232 11.92 -2.60 24.36
CA LYS A 232 12.05 -1.31 23.68
C LYS A 232 13.53 -1.01 23.45
N GLU A 233 13.92 -0.85 22.21
CA GLU A 233 15.28 -0.46 21.87
C GLU A 233 15.61 0.96 22.34
N SER A 234 16.89 1.30 22.40
CA SER A 234 17.30 2.64 22.83
C SER A 234 16.86 3.71 21.80
N PHE A 235 16.68 4.94 22.28
CA PHE A 235 16.33 6.08 21.43
C PHE A 235 17.29 6.25 20.26
N GLU A 236 18.59 6.07 20.51
CA GLU A 236 19.63 6.21 19.51
C GLU A 236 19.49 5.22 18.36
N LYS A 237 19.01 4.02 18.66
CA LYS A 237 18.77 2.99 17.63
C LYS A 237 17.51 3.25 16.83
N MET A 238 16.45 3.73 17.49
CA MET A 238 15.13 3.93 16.87
C MET A 238 14.98 5.32 16.24
N ARG A 239 15.88 6.24 16.53
CA ARG A 239 15.75 7.65 16.17
C ARG A 239 15.49 7.88 14.68
N ASP A 240 16.27 7.26 13.83
CA ASP A 240 16.21 7.50 12.39
C ASP A 240 14.92 6.89 11.78
N GLU A 241 14.49 5.73 12.26
CA GLU A 241 13.23 5.09 11.89
C GLU A 241 12.03 5.94 12.32
N LEU A 242 12.00 6.40 13.58
CA LEU A 242 10.93 7.24 14.10
C LEU A 242 10.87 8.61 13.41
N GLU A 243 12.02 9.18 13.05
CA GLU A 243 12.09 10.42 12.26
C GLU A 243 11.50 10.20 10.86
N TYR A 244 11.84 9.09 10.21
CA TYR A 244 11.31 8.71 8.91
C TYR A 244 9.79 8.52 8.96
N GLU A 245 9.27 7.73 9.90
CA GLU A 245 7.83 7.53 10.10
C GLU A 245 7.09 8.86 10.34
N LEU A 246 7.67 9.77 11.14
CA LEU A 246 7.09 11.09 11.36
C LEU A 246 7.07 11.93 10.09
N LYS A 247 8.12 11.89 9.27
CA LYS A 247 8.14 12.57 7.98
C LYS A 247 7.05 12.03 7.06
N VAL A 248 6.96 10.72 6.93
CA VAL A 248 5.93 10.05 6.11
C VAL A 248 4.52 10.42 6.58
N SER A 249 4.27 10.44 7.89
CA SER A 249 2.96 10.79 8.46
C SER A 249 2.52 12.24 8.20
N LYS A 250 3.46 13.13 7.85
CA LYS A 250 3.18 14.53 7.52
C LYS A 250 2.89 14.76 6.03
N ILE A 251 3.03 13.71 5.19
CA ILE A 251 2.75 13.82 3.76
C ILE A 251 1.31 13.41 3.50
N ASP A 252 0.54 14.34 2.98
CA ASP A 252 -0.76 14.07 2.36
C ASP A 252 -0.67 14.17 0.83
N ALA A 253 -1.75 13.84 0.14
CA ALA A 253 -1.80 13.85 -1.33
C ALA A 253 -1.52 15.25 -1.91
N ALA A 254 -1.90 16.33 -1.22
CA ALA A 254 -1.68 17.69 -1.69
C ALA A 254 -0.20 18.07 -1.56
N THR A 255 0.42 17.78 -0.42
CA THR A 255 1.85 18.01 -0.15
C THR A 255 2.72 17.21 -1.11
N LEU A 256 2.37 15.94 -1.37
CA LEU A 256 3.05 15.10 -2.36
C LEU A 256 2.99 15.74 -3.76
N GLN A 257 1.81 16.13 -4.20
CA GLN A 257 1.62 16.74 -5.51
C GLN A 257 2.39 18.06 -5.64
N GLU A 258 2.37 18.90 -4.59
CA GLU A 258 3.13 20.17 -4.57
C GLU A 258 4.63 19.92 -4.67
N SER A 259 5.17 18.96 -3.92
CA SER A 259 6.60 18.58 -3.99
C SER A 259 7.00 18.13 -5.39
N LEU A 260 6.21 17.23 -6.01
CA LEU A 260 6.51 16.72 -7.33
C LEU A 260 6.42 17.80 -8.42
N GLN A 261 5.42 18.68 -8.35
CA GLN A 261 5.32 19.82 -9.29
C GLN A 261 6.47 20.80 -9.15
N LYS A 262 6.93 21.04 -7.92
CA LYS A 262 8.12 21.86 -7.68
C LYS A 262 9.35 21.24 -8.35
N GLU A 263 9.55 19.93 -8.24
CA GLU A 263 10.67 19.24 -8.90
C GLU A 263 10.62 19.38 -10.42
N LEU A 264 9.45 19.23 -11.05
CA LEU A 264 9.27 19.43 -12.50
C LEU A 264 9.52 20.88 -12.91
N LYS A 265 9.08 21.85 -12.12
CA LYS A 265 9.31 23.28 -12.37
C LYS A 265 10.79 23.66 -12.26
N ASP A 266 11.47 23.15 -11.24
CA ASP A 266 12.91 23.39 -11.02
C ASP A 266 13.76 22.74 -12.12
N ALA A 267 13.26 21.67 -12.76
CA ALA A 267 13.89 21.02 -13.92
C ALA A 267 13.59 21.73 -15.25
N ASN A 268 12.82 22.83 -15.26
CA ASN A 268 12.43 23.58 -16.45
C ASN A 268 11.81 22.71 -17.55
N VAL A 269 10.90 21.78 -17.17
CA VAL A 269 10.23 20.87 -18.10
C VAL A 269 9.40 21.66 -19.10
N ASP A 270 9.62 21.41 -20.41
CA ASP A 270 8.89 21.99 -21.53
C ASP A 270 8.32 20.91 -22.43
N ILE A 271 7.00 20.68 -22.32
CA ILE A 271 6.29 19.66 -23.09
C ILE A 271 5.93 20.21 -24.47
N LYS A 272 6.53 19.63 -25.51
CA LYS A 272 6.35 20.05 -26.91
C LYS A 272 5.05 19.55 -27.53
N ASP A 273 4.56 18.39 -27.09
CA ASP A 273 3.30 17.84 -27.55
C ASP A 273 2.12 18.62 -26.94
N LYS A 274 1.27 19.20 -27.79
CA LYS A 274 0.17 20.08 -27.35
C LYS A 274 -0.92 19.33 -26.60
N ASP A 275 -1.12 18.05 -26.92
CA ASP A 275 -2.16 17.23 -26.31
C ASP A 275 -1.77 16.80 -24.89
N LEU A 276 -0.47 16.86 -24.57
CA LEU A 276 0.09 16.42 -23.28
C LEU A 276 0.56 17.58 -22.38
N GLN A 277 0.36 18.85 -22.79
CA GLN A 277 0.82 20.02 -22.04
C GLN A 277 0.12 20.19 -20.68
N GLY A 278 -1.04 19.55 -20.47
CA GLY A 278 -1.81 19.62 -19.20
C GLY A 278 -1.08 19.08 -17.97
N ILE A 279 -0.08 18.23 -18.15
CA ILE A 279 0.65 17.54 -17.08
C ILE A 279 1.38 18.51 -16.13
N VAL A 280 1.92 19.61 -16.65
CA VAL A 280 2.70 20.62 -15.88
C VAL A 280 1.84 21.83 -15.52
N GLN A 281 0.62 21.98 -16.05
CA GLN A 281 -0.21 23.18 -15.89
C GLN A 281 -1.32 23.06 -14.82
N THR A 282 -1.22 22.16 -13.85
CA THR A 282 -2.22 22.08 -12.76
C THR A 282 -2.05 23.17 -11.69
N GLU A 283 -1.73 24.42 -12.10
CA GLU A 283 -2.00 25.60 -11.30
C GLU A 283 -3.15 26.40 -11.93
N ALA A 284 -4.19 26.67 -11.10
CA ALA A 284 -5.29 27.59 -11.35
C ALA A 284 -6.55 27.07 -12.02
N LYS A 285 -7.29 26.15 -11.41
CA LYS A 285 -8.77 26.13 -11.53
C LYS A 285 -9.46 25.72 -10.22
N SER A 286 -9.15 26.35 -9.10
CA SER A 286 -9.97 26.27 -7.88
C SER A 286 -10.20 27.63 -7.20
N GLU A 287 -10.30 28.72 -7.98
CA GLU A 287 -10.92 29.94 -7.47
C GLU A 287 -11.74 30.54 -8.59
N THR A 288 -13.01 30.23 -8.59
CA THR A 288 -14.15 31.11 -8.87
C THR A 288 -15.42 30.31 -9.14
N LYS A 289 -16.21 30.06 -8.08
CA LYS A 289 -17.64 30.41 -8.04
C LYS A 289 -18.20 30.14 -6.64
#